data_3ce26a2f8adc7bd0545e1882d6b2e32d
#
_entry.id   3ce26a2f8adc7bd0545e1882d6b2e32d
#
_cell.length_a   1.000
_cell.length_b   1.000
_cell.length_c   1.000
_cell.angle_alpha   90.00
_cell.angle_beta   90.00
_cell.angle_gamma   90.00
#
_symmetry.space_group_name_H-M   'P 1'
#
loop_
_entity.id
_entity.type
_entity.pdbx_description
1 polymer ?
#
loop_
_entity_poly.entity_id
_entity_poly.type
_entity_poly.pdbx_seq_one_letter_code
_entity_poly.pdbx_strand_id
1 'polypeptide(L)'
;MENEKNLFLLIKRIHDKFEHRGNRDCKAAGLTIQQFRIIIYIAEHNKQNITQKELETEFKVSHPTIVGLIKRLEEKEFVITKTVQEARQQKYIKLTQKGKKALRHMEENQTHDKELLHTCFNEKELKNFTEYMERLLNAIE
;
A
#
# COMPACT_ATOMS: atom_id res chain seq x y z
N MET A 1 -28.50 19.66 -5.77
CA MET A 1 -27.59 20.45 -4.90
C MET A 1 -27.41 19.84 -3.49
N GLU A 2 -28.47 19.50 -2.81
CA GLU A 2 -28.33 18.84 -1.49
C GLU A 2 -27.75 17.42 -1.60
N ASN A 3 -28.14 16.66 -2.63
CA ASN A 3 -27.57 15.35 -2.93
C ASN A 3 -26.09 15.38 -3.30
N GLU A 4 -25.61 16.42 -3.95
CA GLU A 4 -24.20 16.57 -4.36
C GLU A 4 -23.30 16.82 -3.14
N LYS A 5 -23.72 17.69 -2.22
CA LYS A 5 -23.00 17.92 -0.96
C LYS A 5 -22.93 16.65 -0.10
N ASN A 6 -24.02 15.89 -0.07
CA ASN A 6 -24.06 14.60 0.63
C ASN A 6 -23.13 13.57 -0.01
N LEU A 7 -23.01 13.55 -1.34
CA LEU A 7 -22.14 12.61 -2.04
C LEU A 7 -20.66 12.84 -1.70
N PHE A 8 -20.19 14.08 -1.75
CA PHE A 8 -18.80 14.40 -1.37
C PHE A 8 -18.51 14.05 0.09
N LEU A 9 -19.45 14.31 0.98
CA LEU A 9 -19.31 13.94 2.39
C LEU A 9 -19.28 12.43 2.57
N LEU A 10 -20.08 11.68 1.83
CA LEU A 10 -20.06 10.19 1.88
C LEU A 10 -18.73 9.63 1.38
N ILE A 11 -18.22 10.13 0.25
CA ILE A 11 -16.92 9.72 -0.28
C ILE A 11 -15.81 9.95 0.77
N LYS A 12 -15.81 11.15 1.38
CA LYS A 12 -14.85 11.46 2.43
C LYS A 12 -14.97 10.53 3.64
N ARG A 13 -16.18 10.28 4.12
CA ARG A 13 -16.43 9.41 5.28
C ARG A 13 -16.05 7.96 5.01
N ILE A 14 -16.30 7.47 3.80
CA ILE A 14 -15.87 6.13 3.36
C ILE A 14 -14.34 6.05 3.35
N HIS A 15 -13.68 7.02 2.71
CA HIS A 15 -12.23 7.11 2.69
C HIS A 15 -11.64 7.11 4.11
N ASP A 16 -12.12 7.98 4.99
CA ASP A 16 -11.63 8.10 6.37
C ASP A 16 -11.78 6.79 7.15
N LYS A 17 -12.88 6.06 6.94
CA LYS A 17 -13.09 4.76 7.59
C LYS A 17 -12.12 3.68 7.09
N PHE A 18 -11.91 3.59 5.79
CA PHE A 18 -10.94 2.63 5.23
C PHE A 18 -9.51 2.99 5.62
N GLU A 19 -9.17 4.26 5.61
CA GLU A 19 -7.86 4.72 6.07
C GLU A 19 -7.62 4.40 7.55
N HIS A 20 -8.61 4.62 8.40
CA HIS A 20 -8.53 4.29 9.82
C HIS A 20 -8.34 2.77 10.05
N ARG A 21 -9.06 1.93 9.31
CA ARG A 21 -8.89 0.48 9.35
C ARG A 21 -7.50 0.06 8.90
N GLY A 22 -7.03 0.59 7.78
CA GLY A 22 -5.70 0.32 7.26
C GLY A 22 -4.59 0.74 8.22
N ASN A 23 -4.70 1.91 8.84
CA ASN A 23 -3.78 2.40 9.86
C ASN A 23 -3.73 1.47 11.08
N ARG A 24 -4.89 1.02 11.55
CA ARG A 24 -5.00 0.10 12.68
C ARG A 24 -4.34 -1.23 12.39
N ASP A 25 -4.57 -1.79 11.20
CA ASP A 25 -4.02 -3.06 10.78
C ASP A 25 -2.50 -2.97 10.61
N CYS A 26 -2.00 -1.92 10.00
CA CYS A 26 -0.57 -1.64 9.92
C CYS A 26 0.07 -1.52 11.30
N LYS A 27 -0.55 -0.77 12.21
CA LYS A 27 -0.06 -0.59 13.58
C LYS A 27 -0.02 -1.92 14.35
N ALA A 28 -1.01 -2.78 14.17
CA ALA A 28 -1.02 -4.12 14.76
C ALA A 28 0.15 -4.99 14.25
N ALA A 29 0.56 -4.82 13.00
CA ALA A 29 1.73 -5.46 12.41
C ALA A 29 3.06 -4.78 12.79
N GLY A 30 3.05 -3.69 13.53
CA GLY A 30 4.24 -2.89 13.87
C GLY A 30 4.76 -2.03 12.73
N LEU A 31 3.90 -1.67 11.78
CA LEU A 31 4.22 -0.91 10.57
C LEU A 31 3.48 0.42 10.53
N THR A 32 4.08 1.42 9.87
CA THR A 32 3.35 2.57 9.36
C THR A 32 2.77 2.23 7.97
N ILE A 33 1.77 3.00 7.52
CA ILE A 33 1.23 2.84 6.16
C ILE A 33 2.33 3.00 5.11
N GLN A 34 3.21 3.96 5.27
CA GLN A 34 4.30 4.22 4.34
C GLN A 34 5.29 3.04 4.27
N GLN A 35 5.64 2.46 5.42
CA GLN A 35 6.45 1.24 5.48
C GLN A 35 5.75 0.06 4.80
N PHE A 36 4.46 -0.10 5.03
CA PHE A 36 3.67 -1.16 4.41
C PHE A 36 3.57 -1.02 2.88
N ARG A 37 3.41 0.20 2.37
CA ARG A 37 3.45 0.46 0.92
C ARG A 37 4.76 0.04 0.27
N ILE A 38 5.88 0.24 0.96
CA ILE A 38 7.20 -0.25 0.50
C ILE A 38 7.22 -1.77 0.44
N ILE A 39 6.69 -2.45 1.45
CA ILE A 39 6.58 -3.92 1.48
C ILE A 39 5.75 -4.43 0.30
N ILE A 40 4.61 -3.81 0.02
CA ILE A 40 3.76 -4.15 -1.14
C ILE A 40 4.54 -4.01 -2.45
N TYR A 41 5.20 -2.87 -2.64
CA TYR A 41 5.98 -2.61 -3.85
C TYR A 41 7.07 -3.66 -4.07
N ILE A 42 7.83 -4.00 -3.04
CA ILE A 42 8.86 -5.04 -3.10
C ILE A 42 8.25 -6.40 -3.47
N ALA A 43 7.10 -6.74 -2.91
CA ALA A 43 6.42 -8.00 -3.19
C ALA A 43 5.93 -8.09 -4.63
N GLU A 44 5.37 -7.02 -5.17
CA GLU A 44 4.88 -6.94 -6.55
C GLU A 44 6.00 -6.99 -7.59
N HIS A 45 7.21 -6.59 -7.21
CA HIS A 45 8.38 -6.52 -8.09
C HIS A 45 9.47 -7.54 -7.68
N ASN A 46 9.10 -8.64 -7.04
CA ASN A 46 10.02 -9.63 -6.46
C ASN A 46 10.96 -10.34 -7.45
N LYS A 47 10.63 -10.30 -8.75
CA LYS A 47 11.49 -10.84 -9.82
C LYS A 47 12.62 -9.90 -10.24
N GLN A 48 12.59 -8.67 -9.77
CA GLN A 48 13.58 -7.64 -10.04
C GLN A 48 14.39 -7.35 -8.78
N ASN A 49 15.62 -6.92 -8.98
CA ASN A 49 16.42 -6.40 -7.89
C ASN A 49 16.01 -4.95 -7.62
N ILE A 50 15.29 -4.72 -6.55
CA ILE A 50 14.77 -3.41 -6.19
C ILE A 50 15.87 -2.61 -5.50
N THR A 51 16.18 -1.45 -6.04
CA THR A 51 17.16 -0.53 -5.48
C THR A 51 16.49 0.55 -4.62
N GLN A 52 17.27 1.11 -3.71
CA GLN A 52 16.84 2.25 -2.91
C GLN A 52 16.44 3.44 -3.78
N LYS A 53 17.20 3.72 -4.86
CA LYS A 53 16.90 4.80 -5.79
C LYS A 53 15.58 4.61 -6.53
N GLU A 54 15.24 3.38 -6.90
CA GLU A 54 13.95 3.03 -7.49
C GLU A 54 12.80 3.38 -6.53
N LEU A 55 12.94 3.05 -5.24
CA LEU A 55 11.95 3.41 -4.23
C LEU A 55 11.83 4.92 -4.03
N GLU A 56 12.93 5.66 -4.07
CA GLU A 56 12.90 7.12 -4.00
C GLU A 56 12.06 7.73 -5.14
N THR A 57 12.27 7.24 -6.35
CA THR A 57 11.55 7.69 -7.55
C THR A 57 10.08 7.31 -7.50
N GLU A 58 9.78 6.06 -7.17
CA GLU A 58 8.40 5.55 -7.12
C GLU A 58 7.55 6.26 -6.06
N PHE A 59 8.10 6.41 -4.86
CA PHE A 59 7.39 7.05 -3.75
C PHE A 59 7.51 8.57 -3.71
N LYS A 60 8.29 9.16 -4.63
CA LYS A 60 8.54 10.62 -4.72
C LYS A 60 8.99 11.22 -3.39
N VAL A 61 9.89 10.53 -2.71
CA VAL A 61 10.48 10.95 -1.44
C VAL A 61 11.97 11.22 -1.59
N SER A 62 12.51 12.02 -0.67
CA SER A 62 13.94 12.33 -0.64
C SER A 62 14.78 11.11 -0.27
N HIS A 63 16.05 11.15 -0.66
CA HIS A 63 17.03 10.13 -0.29
C HIS A 63 17.10 9.90 1.24
N PRO A 64 17.22 10.91 2.10
CA PRO A 64 17.23 10.70 3.55
C PRO A 64 15.95 10.04 4.07
N THR A 65 14.81 10.35 3.49
CA THR A 65 13.52 9.76 3.89
C THR A 65 13.47 8.26 3.59
N ILE A 66 13.84 7.86 2.38
CA ILE A 66 13.83 6.44 2.01
C ILE A 66 14.89 5.64 2.78
N VAL A 67 16.07 6.20 3.00
CA VAL A 67 17.12 5.60 3.85
C VAL A 67 16.57 5.30 5.25
N GLY A 68 15.91 6.27 5.86
CA GLY A 68 15.30 6.12 7.18
C GLY A 68 14.19 5.07 7.22
N LEU A 69 13.35 5.01 6.19
CA LEU A 69 12.27 4.02 6.09
C LEU A 69 12.83 2.60 5.95
N ILE A 70 13.80 2.40 5.08
CA ILE A 70 14.44 1.10 4.86
C ILE A 70 15.17 0.65 6.12
N LYS A 71 15.92 1.54 6.75
CA LYS A 71 16.62 1.25 8.02
C LYS A 71 15.65 0.76 9.09
N ARG A 72 14.50 1.41 9.25
CA ARG A 72 13.49 0.99 10.22
C ARG A 72 12.87 -0.36 9.86
N LEU A 73 12.66 -0.63 8.56
CA LEU A 73 12.18 -1.94 8.10
C LEU A 73 13.21 -3.04 8.33
N GLU A 74 14.51 -2.76 8.18
CA GLU A 74 15.59 -3.67 8.51
C GLU A 74 15.67 -3.94 10.02
N GLU A 75 15.62 -2.91 10.85
CA GLU A 75 15.63 -3.02 12.32
C GLU A 75 14.45 -3.86 12.83
N LYS A 76 13.30 -3.77 12.17
CA LYS A 76 12.11 -4.59 12.45
C LYS A 76 12.15 -5.96 11.77
N GLU A 77 13.21 -6.25 11.00
CA GLU A 77 13.43 -7.51 10.29
C GLU A 77 12.42 -7.83 9.17
N PHE A 78 11.73 -6.83 8.62
CA PHE A 78 10.81 -7.02 7.50
C PHE A 78 11.50 -7.11 6.15
N VAL A 79 12.66 -6.47 6.02
CA VAL A 79 13.49 -6.48 4.82
C VAL A 79 14.94 -6.73 5.16
N ILE A 80 15.69 -7.19 4.18
CA ILE A 80 17.15 -7.27 4.18
C ILE A 80 17.70 -6.50 3.00
N THR A 81 18.86 -5.90 3.20
CA THR A 81 19.62 -5.23 2.14
C THR A 81 20.78 -6.13 1.74
N LYS A 82 20.92 -6.39 0.44
CA LYS A 82 22.06 -7.14 -0.12
C LYS A 82 22.89 -6.21 -0.99
N THR A 83 24.19 -6.20 -0.79
CA THR A 83 25.12 -5.50 -1.66
C THR A 83 25.60 -6.48 -2.72
N VAL A 84 25.42 -6.15 -4.00
CA VAL A 84 25.99 -6.92 -5.11
C VAL A 84 27.27 -6.22 -5.54
N GLN A 85 28.38 -6.97 -5.49
CA GLN A 85 29.68 -6.53 -5.95
C GLN A 85 29.75 -6.58 -7.49
N GLU A 86 29.06 -5.69 -8.15
CA GLU A 86 29.33 -5.30 -9.52
C GLU A 86 29.99 -3.90 -9.51
N ALA A 87 30.49 -3.41 -10.63
CA ALA A 87 31.33 -2.21 -10.76
C ALA A 87 30.78 -0.92 -10.11
N ARG A 88 29.58 -0.96 -9.56
CA ARG A 88 28.97 0.00 -8.64
C ARG A 88 28.32 -0.76 -7.52
N GLN A 89 28.70 -0.52 -6.27
CA GLN A 89 28.06 -1.08 -5.08
C GLN A 89 26.58 -0.65 -5.03
N GLN A 90 25.69 -1.45 -5.63
CA GLN A 90 24.25 -1.25 -5.54
C GLN A 90 23.69 -2.11 -4.42
N LYS A 91 22.90 -1.50 -3.57
CA LYS A 91 22.14 -2.21 -2.53
C LYS A 91 20.77 -2.59 -3.06
N TYR A 92 20.45 -3.88 -2.99
CA TYR A 92 19.15 -4.42 -3.31
C TYR A 92 18.38 -4.75 -2.04
N ILE A 93 17.09 -4.48 -2.06
CA ILE A 93 16.20 -4.67 -0.92
C ILE A 93 15.28 -5.85 -1.20
N LYS A 94 15.20 -6.78 -0.25
CA LYS A 94 14.35 -7.98 -0.36
C LYS A 94 13.53 -8.16 0.91
N LEU A 95 12.33 -8.74 0.74
CA LEU A 95 11.51 -9.15 1.88
C LEU A 95 12.10 -10.35 2.60
N THR A 96 12.04 -10.32 3.91
CA THR A 96 12.26 -11.48 4.77
C THR A 96 11.00 -12.36 4.84
N GLN A 97 11.08 -13.52 5.49
CA GLN A 97 9.89 -14.33 5.78
C GLN A 97 8.89 -13.57 6.65
N LYS A 98 9.38 -12.77 7.60
CA LYS A 98 8.54 -11.90 8.43
C LYS A 98 7.83 -10.83 7.58
N GLY A 99 8.52 -10.24 6.61
CA GLY A 99 7.92 -9.29 5.66
C GLY A 99 6.82 -9.94 4.81
N LYS A 100 7.05 -11.13 4.30
CA LYS A 100 6.07 -11.91 3.53
C LYS A 100 4.86 -12.31 4.38
N LYS A 101 5.07 -12.67 5.64
CA LYS A 101 3.99 -13.01 6.59
C LYS A 101 3.12 -11.80 6.90
N ALA A 102 3.73 -10.63 7.13
CA ALA A 102 3.01 -9.39 7.34
C ALA A 102 2.13 -9.04 6.13
N LEU A 103 2.65 -9.19 4.91
CA LEU A 103 1.88 -8.98 3.67
C LEU A 103 0.68 -9.92 3.58
N ARG A 104 0.87 -11.23 3.82
CA ARG A 104 -0.24 -12.21 3.82
C ARG A 104 -1.33 -11.86 4.83
N HIS A 105 -0.96 -11.47 6.03
CA HIS A 105 -1.89 -11.09 7.08
C HIS A 105 -2.75 -9.87 6.66
N MET A 106 -2.13 -8.89 6.03
CA MET A 106 -2.83 -7.71 5.51
C MET A 106 -3.76 -8.06 4.33
N GLU A 107 -3.35 -8.98 3.47
CA GLU A 107 -4.19 -9.50 2.38
C GLU A 107 -5.43 -10.24 2.91
N GLU A 108 -5.29 -11.03 3.97
CA GLU A 108 -6.40 -11.68 4.66
C GLU A 108 -7.38 -10.66 5.24
N ASN A 109 -6.90 -9.58 5.84
CA ASN A 109 -7.74 -8.48 6.33
C ASN A 109 -8.49 -7.76 5.19
N GLN A 110 -7.86 -7.60 4.02
CA GLN A 110 -8.51 -7.05 2.83
C GLN A 110 -9.62 -7.96 2.28
N THR A 111 -9.57 -9.25 2.54
CA THR A 111 -10.63 -10.19 2.14
C THR A 111 -11.96 -9.83 2.80
N HIS A 112 -11.94 -9.39 4.06
CA HIS A 112 -13.14 -8.92 4.75
C HIS A 112 -13.74 -7.66 4.09
N ASP A 113 -12.92 -6.76 3.59
CA ASP A 113 -13.40 -5.57 2.89
C ASP A 113 -14.03 -5.94 1.53
N LYS A 114 -13.50 -6.95 0.83
CA LYS A 114 -14.09 -7.49 -0.38
C LYS A 114 -15.43 -8.16 -0.10
N GLU A 115 -15.51 -8.97 0.94
CA GLU A 115 -16.76 -9.60 1.39
C GLU A 115 -17.82 -8.56 1.76
N LEU A 116 -17.43 -7.46 2.39
CA LEU A 116 -18.30 -6.35 2.71
C LEU A 116 -18.93 -5.74 1.44
N LEU A 117 -18.14 -5.54 0.39
CA LEU A 117 -18.66 -5.03 -0.89
C LEU A 117 -19.70 -5.97 -1.49
N HIS A 118 -19.46 -7.28 -1.46
CA HIS A 118 -20.42 -8.27 -1.96
C HIS A 118 -21.67 -8.43 -1.06
N THR A 119 -21.59 -8.05 0.21
CA THR A 119 -22.74 -7.97 1.11
C THR A 119 -23.61 -6.75 0.81
N CYS A 120 -22.97 -5.61 0.50
CA CYS A 120 -23.67 -4.36 0.22
C CYS A 120 -24.26 -4.29 -1.18
N PHE A 121 -23.64 -4.95 -2.17
CA PHE A 121 -23.96 -4.83 -3.59
C PHE A 121 -24.00 -6.17 -4.28
N ASN A 122 -24.94 -6.36 -5.21
CA ASN A 122 -24.86 -7.47 -6.15
C ASN A 122 -23.79 -7.19 -7.23
N GLU A 123 -23.48 -8.17 -8.07
CA GLU A 123 -22.42 -8.08 -9.08
C GLU A 123 -22.64 -6.92 -10.07
N LYS A 124 -23.88 -6.72 -10.51
CA LYS A 124 -24.23 -5.64 -11.46
C LYS A 124 -24.08 -4.26 -10.82
N GLU A 125 -24.56 -4.12 -9.59
CA GLU A 125 -24.42 -2.88 -8.83
C GLU A 125 -22.95 -2.56 -8.54
N LEU A 126 -22.16 -3.56 -8.17
CA LEU A 126 -20.73 -3.39 -7.91
C LEU A 126 -19.97 -2.97 -9.17
N LYS A 127 -20.30 -3.59 -10.32
CA LYS A 127 -19.73 -3.21 -11.61
C LYS A 127 -20.07 -1.76 -11.96
N ASN A 128 -21.34 -1.38 -11.86
CA ASN A 128 -21.78 -0.02 -12.14
C ASN A 128 -21.12 1.00 -11.19
N PHE A 129 -21.06 0.67 -9.93
CA PHE A 129 -20.43 1.52 -8.91
C PHE A 129 -18.94 1.74 -9.20
N THR A 130 -18.23 0.69 -9.57
CA THR A 130 -16.82 0.78 -9.96
C THR A 130 -16.65 1.70 -11.17
N GLU A 131 -17.45 1.52 -12.22
CA GLU A 131 -17.41 2.38 -13.42
C GLU A 131 -17.67 3.84 -13.10
N TYR A 132 -18.63 4.13 -12.20
CA TYR A 132 -18.94 5.51 -11.79
C TYR A 132 -17.80 6.13 -10.99
N MET A 133 -17.19 5.36 -10.09
CA MET A 133 -16.05 5.83 -9.31
C MET A 133 -14.81 6.10 -10.20
N GLU A 134 -14.55 5.22 -11.18
CA GLU A 134 -13.47 5.42 -12.16
C GLU A 134 -13.70 6.67 -13.02
N ARG A 135 -14.93 6.90 -13.49
CA ARG A 135 -15.30 8.13 -14.21
C ARG A 135 -15.04 9.38 -13.39
N LEU A 136 -15.42 9.35 -12.12
CA LEU A 136 -15.19 10.47 -11.21
C LEU A 136 -13.70 10.69 -10.96
N LEU A 137 -12.95 9.61 -10.70
CA LEU A 137 -11.51 9.65 -10.48
C LEU A 137 -10.76 10.25 -11.68
N ASN A 138 -11.10 9.81 -12.89
CA ASN A 138 -10.47 10.28 -14.13
C ASN A 138 -10.86 11.74 -14.48
N ALA A 139 -11.93 12.25 -13.93
CA ALA A 139 -12.36 13.66 -14.13
C ALA A 139 -11.67 14.64 -13.15
N ILE A 140 -11.01 14.13 -12.12
CA ILE A 140 -10.26 14.96 -11.16
C ILE A 140 -8.84 15.14 -11.71
N GLU A 141 -8.46 16.38 -11.98
CA GLU A 141 -7.11 16.76 -12.43
C GLU A 141 -6.11 16.82 -11.25
#